data_c6e244746cb14967221433e9acbad0a9
#
_entry.id   c6e244746cb14967221433e9acbad0a9
#
_cell.length_a   1.000
_cell.length_b   1.000
_cell.length_c   1.000
_cell.angle_alpha   90.00
_cell.angle_beta   90.00
_cell.angle_gamma   90.00
#
_symmetry.space_group_name_H-M   'P 1'
#
loop_
_entity.id
_entity.type
_entity.pdbx_description
1 polymer ?
#
loop_
_entity_poly.entity_id
_entity_poly.type
_entity_poly.pdbx_seq_one_letter_code
_entity_poly.pdbx_strand_id
1 'polypeptide(L)'
;KQRLTEEMQSLLANYRPDPDEYMVGGIPVDSEYIIFIIDTSGSMQRYAWDRVQQQISETLQVYPQVKGIQVLNDMGEYMFRSYRNQWIPDGTEIRRRIVDGLRNWQAFSNSSPREGILEAIETFYDPNKKISLYVYSDDFAAGSINAVVREVDRRNQLGEDGARRV
;
A
#
# COMPACT_ATOMS: atom_id res chain seq x y z
N LYS A 1 28.82 -5.26 23.13
CA LYS A 1 28.48 -5.84 21.79
C LYS A 1 28.75 -7.32 21.88
N GLN A 2 27.68 -8.16 21.89
CA GLN A 2 27.84 -9.61 21.79
C GLN A 2 28.31 -9.93 20.36
N ARG A 3 29.41 -10.67 20.25
CA ARG A 3 29.83 -11.24 18.98
C ARG A 3 28.85 -12.37 18.62
N LEU A 4 28.31 -12.33 17.41
CA LEU A 4 27.60 -13.46 16.84
C LEU A 4 28.54 -14.67 16.84
N THR A 5 28.07 -15.81 17.33
CA THR A 5 28.84 -17.07 17.24
C THR A 5 28.99 -17.48 15.78
N GLU A 6 30.03 -18.23 15.45
CA GLU A 6 30.25 -18.73 14.10
C GLU A 6 29.04 -19.53 13.57
N GLU A 7 28.34 -20.20 14.47
CA GLU A 7 27.13 -20.96 14.19
C GLU A 7 25.96 -20.04 13.80
N MET A 8 25.77 -18.92 14.50
CA MET A 8 24.76 -17.91 14.15
C MET A 8 25.10 -17.21 12.83
N GLN A 9 26.40 -16.97 12.55
CA GLN A 9 26.84 -16.40 11.29
C GLN A 9 26.60 -17.37 10.14
N SER A 10 26.85 -18.67 10.33
CA SER A 10 26.58 -19.72 9.34
C SER A 10 25.08 -19.85 9.08
N LEU A 11 24.24 -19.82 10.11
CA LEU A 11 22.78 -19.85 9.98
C LEU A 11 22.26 -18.64 9.21
N LEU A 12 22.75 -17.45 9.50
CA LEU A 12 22.37 -16.22 8.79
C LEU A 12 22.84 -16.23 7.32
N ALA A 13 24.03 -16.75 7.05
CA ALA A 13 24.57 -16.85 5.69
C ALA A 13 23.80 -17.86 4.81
N ASN A 14 23.22 -18.89 5.43
CA ASN A 14 22.44 -19.93 4.76
C ASN A 14 20.93 -19.72 4.84
N TYR A 15 20.48 -18.69 5.60
CA TYR A 15 19.06 -18.36 5.70
C TYR A 15 18.56 -17.87 4.35
N ARG A 16 17.73 -18.69 3.73
CA ARG A 16 16.91 -18.28 2.57
C ARG A 16 15.49 -18.12 3.10
N PRO A 17 15.02 -16.89 3.20
CA PRO A 17 13.64 -16.65 3.61
C PRO A 17 12.69 -17.35 2.65
N ASP A 18 11.63 -17.95 3.19
CA ASP A 18 10.52 -18.47 2.39
C ASP A 18 9.97 -17.32 1.55
N PRO A 19 9.88 -17.45 0.21
CA PRO A 19 9.31 -16.42 -0.63
C PRO A 19 7.92 -15.94 -0.17
N ASP A 20 7.14 -16.82 0.45
CA ASP A 20 5.80 -16.50 0.96
C ASP A 20 5.82 -15.71 2.28
N GLU A 21 6.93 -15.74 3.02
CA GLU A 21 7.09 -15.01 4.28
C GLU A 21 7.17 -13.48 4.07
N TYR A 22 7.52 -13.05 2.86
CA TYR A 22 7.69 -11.64 2.48
C TYR A 22 6.60 -11.15 1.52
N MET A 23 5.40 -11.73 1.61
CA MET A 23 4.27 -11.33 0.77
C MET A 23 3.09 -10.86 1.63
N VAL A 24 2.48 -9.75 1.23
CA VAL A 24 1.23 -9.26 1.78
C VAL A 24 0.21 -9.16 0.67
N GLY A 25 -0.91 -9.91 0.78
CA GLY A 25 -1.94 -9.93 -0.25
C GLY A 25 -1.43 -10.36 -1.64
N GLY A 26 -0.41 -11.25 -1.69
CA GLY A 26 0.23 -11.66 -2.94
C GLY A 26 1.25 -10.66 -3.50
N ILE A 27 1.57 -9.59 -2.77
CA ILE A 27 2.53 -8.56 -3.17
C ILE A 27 3.83 -8.76 -2.38
N PRO A 28 5.01 -8.83 -3.02
CA PRO A 28 6.28 -8.90 -2.31
C PRO A 28 6.52 -7.69 -1.40
N VAL A 29 7.04 -7.94 -0.19
CA VAL A 29 7.38 -6.90 0.80
C VAL A 29 8.77 -6.32 0.49
N ASP A 30 8.92 -5.76 -0.69
CA ASP A 30 10.18 -5.19 -1.17
C ASP A 30 10.03 -3.77 -1.73
N SER A 31 8.85 -3.17 -1.55
CA SER A 31 8.55 -1.84 -2.05
C SER A 31 9.25 -0.76 -1.23
N GLU A 32 9.65 0.30 -1.91
CA GLU A 32 10.21 1.50 -1.29
C GLU A 32 9.14 2.51 -0.87
N TYR A 33 7.98 2.44 -1.51
CA TYR A 33 6.84 3.31 -1.31
C TYR A 33 5.54 2.51 -1.27
N ILE A 34 4.61 2.90 -0.40
CA ILE A 34 3.33 2.22 -0.24
C ILE A 34 2.20 3.24 -0.32
N ILE A 35 1.15 2.90 -1.07
CA ILE A 35 -0.09 3.67 -1.09
C ILE A 35 -1.24 2.74 -0.70
N PHE A 36 -2.00 3.14 0.31
CA PHE A 36 -3.27 2.52 0.67
C PHE A 36 -4.42 3.29 0.01
N ILE A 37 -5.29 2.57 -0.68
CA ILE A 37 -6.51 3.12 -1.30
C ILE A 37 -7.69 2.40 -0.67
N ILE A 38 -8.55 3.13 0.03
CA ILE A 38 -9.57 2.57 0.89
C ILE A 38 -10.93 3.09 0.48
N ASP A 39 -11.82 2.18 0.16
CA ASP A 39 -13.24 2.48 -0.02
C ASP A 39 -13.85 2.89 1.34
N THR A 40 -14.29 4.14 1.42
CA THR A 40 -14.90 4.72 2.62
C THR A 40 -16.43 4.71 2.59
N SER A 41 -17.03 3.89 1.72
CA SER A 41 -18.48 3.74 1.59
C SER A 41 -19.16 3.27 2.88
N GLY A 42 -20.45 3.52 2.97
CA GLY A 42 -21.25 3.11 4.14
C GLY A 42 -21.28 1.60 4.36
N SER A 43 -21.20 0.79 3.32
CA SER A 43 -21.11 -0.67 3.42
C SER A 43 -19.77 -1.11 4.02
N MET A 44 -18.68 -0.53 3.58
CA MET A 44 -17.34 -0.76 4.15
C MET A 44 -17.30 -0.36 5.63
N GLN A 45 -17.84 0.82 5.97
CA GLN A 45 -17.89 1.31 7.35
C GLN A 45 -18.67 0.37 8.28
N ARG A 46 -19.78 -0.21 7.80
CA ARG A 46 -20.65 -1.07 8.61
C ARG A 46 -20.17 -2.51 8.73
N TYR A 47 -19.55 -3.07 7.68
CA TYR A 47 -19.35 -4.51 7.59
C TYR A 47 -17.89 -4.95 7.48
N ALA A 48 -17.01 -4.07 7.02
CA ALA A 48 -15.63 -4.43 6.72
C ALA A 48 -14.57 -3.56 7.41
N TRP A 49 -14.97 -2.48 8.09
CA TRP A 49 -14.04 -1.46 8.57
C TRP A 49 -13.00 -1.98 9.57
N ASP A 50 -13.44 -2.77 10.55
CA ASP A 50 -12.54 -3.38 11.54
C ASP A 50 -11.51 -4.28 10.85
N ARG A 51 -11.94 -5.03 9.83
CA ARG A 51 -11.05 -5.89 9.05
C ARG A 51 -10.03 -5.08 8.25
N VAL A 52 -10.45 -3.99 7.63
CA VAL A 52 -9.54 -3.09 6.89
C VAL A 52 -8.51 -2.48 7.84
N GLN A 53 -8.92 -1.99 8.99
CA GLN A 53 -8.01 -1.47 10.01
C GLN A 53 -6.98 -2.51 10.44
N GLN A 54 -7.42 -3.74 10.69
CA GLN A 54 -6.54 -4.84 11.07
C GLN A 54 -5.55 -5.14 9.95
N GLN A 55 -6.00 -5.28 8.71
CA GLN A 55 -5.14 -5.61 7.58
C GLN A 55 -4.09 -4.53 7.31
N ILE A 56 -4.46 -3.25 7.41
CA ILE A 56 -3.51 -2.14 7.26
C ILE A 56 -2.49 -2.15 8.39
N SER A 57 -2.93 -2.37 9.63
CA SER A 57 -2.03 -2.47 10.79
C SER A 57 -1.04 -3.62 10.62
N GLU A 58 -1.50 -4.79 10.20
CA GLU A 58 -0.66 -5.96 9.93
C GLU A 58 0.35 -5.70 8.79
N THR A 59 -0.10 -5.06 7.71
CA THR A 59 0.78 -4.67 6.60
C THR A 59 1.89 -3.73 7.07
N LEU A 60 1.56 -2.72 7.84
CA LEU A 60 2.54 -1.78 8.40
C LEU A 60 3.52 -2.45 9.38
N GLN A 61 3.10 -3.51 10.07
CA GLN A 61 3.99 -4.28 10.95
C GLN A 61 4.98 -5.15 10.17
N VAL A 62 4.57 -5.70 9.05
CA VAL A 62 5.42 -6.56 8.21
C VAL A 62 6.44 -5.76 7.43
N TYR A 63 6.05 -4.59 6.92
CA TYR A 63 6.98 -3.73 6.18
C TYR A 63 8.07 -3.14 7.07
N PRO A 64 9.34 -3.24 6.68
CA PRO A 64 10.40 -2.42 7.28
C PRO A 64 10.11 -0.94 7.02
N GLN A 65 10.94 -0.05 7.55
CA GLN A 65 10.84 1.37 7.23
C GLN A 65 11.01 1.57 5.72
N VAL A 66 10.01 2.20 5.09
CA VAL A 66 10.00 2.56 3.68
C VAL A 66 10.34 4.04 3.51
N LYS A 67 10.51 4.50 2.27
CA LYS A 67 10.85 5.91 1.99
C LYS A 67 9.62 6.81 2.07
N GLY A 68 8.44 6.31 1.70
CA GLY A 68 7.22 7.09 1.75
C GLY A 68 5.95 6.25 1.81
N ILE A 69 4.93 6.81 2.46
CA ILE A 69 3.60 6.23 2.57
C ILE A 69 2.58 7.26 2.12
N GLN A 70 1.44 6.81 1.60
CA GLN A 70 0.29 7.66 1.35
C GLN A 70 -1.01 6.87 1.59
N VAL A 71 -2.08 7.58 1.95
CA VAL A 71 -3.40 7.01 2.18
C VAL A 71 -4.45 7.87 1.49
N LEU A 72 -5.15 7.26 0.53
CA LEU A 72 -6.25 7.88 -0.20
C LEU A 72 -7.53 7.06 -0.01
N ASN A 73 -8.69 7.71 -0.19
CA ASN A 73 -9.93 6.98 -0.32
C ASN A 73 -10.20 6.57 -1.78
N ASP A 74 -11.33 5.91 -2.00
CA ASP A 74 -11.79 5.46 -3.32
C ASP A 74 -11.97 6.60 -4.34
N MET A 75 -12.25 7.82 -3.89
CA MET A 75 -12.39 9.00 -4.75
C MET A 75 -11.12 9.84 -4.91
N GLY A 76 -9.99 9.40 -4.38
CA GLY A 76 -8.73 10.12 -4.44
C GLY A 76 -8.58 11.23 -3.39
N GLU A 77 -9.41 11.25 -2.35
CA GLU A 77 -9.21 12.15 -1.23
C GLU A 77 -8.09 11.65 -0.31
N TYR A 78 -7.21 12.56 0.08
CA TYR A 78 -6.08 12.28 0.95
C TYR A 78 -6.50 12.26 2.42
N MET A 79 -6.13 11.22 3.16
CA MET A 79 -6.33 11.18 4.60
C MET A 79 -5.60 12.34 5.30
N PHE A 80 -4.38 12.63 4.86
CA PHE A 80 -3.58 13.74 5.38
C PHE A 80 -3.48 14.86 4.35
N ARG A 81 -4.38 15.83 4.44
CA ARG A 81 -4.49 16.94 3.46
C ARG A 81 -3.23 17.78 3.33
N SER A 82 -2.45 17.89 4.42
CA SER A 82 -1.16 18.60 4.41
C SER A 82 -0.09 17.94 3.53
N TYR A 83 -0.27 16.67 3.21
CA TYR A 83 0.62 15.90 2.33
C TYR A 83 -0.01 15.63 0.95
N ARG A 84 -0.98 16.41 0.55
CA ARG A 84 -1.58 16.25 -0.79
C ARG A 84 -0.50 16.34 -1.87
N ASN A 85 -0.51 15.37 -2.80
CA ASN A 85 0.47 15.25 -3.89
C ASN A 85 1.92 15.06 -3.44
N GLN A 86 2.15 14.66 -2.20
CA GLN A 86 3.48 14.43 -1.64
C GLN A 86 3.56 13.11 -0.92
N TRP A 87 4.73 12.50 -0.92
CA TRP A 87 5.00 11.36 -0.06
C TRP A 87 5.10 11.79 1.39
N ILE A 88 4.51 10.99 2.28
CA ILE A 88 4.67 11.14 3.72
C ILE A 88 5.90 10.35 4.14
N PRO A 89 6.93 10.97 4.73
CA PRO A 89 8.07 10.23 5.26
C PRO A 89 7.63 9.18 6.27
N ASP A 90 8.11 7.95 6.11
CA ASP A 90 7.76 6.86 7.02
C ASP A 90 8.43 7.02 8.39
N GLY A 91 7.75 6.61 9.41
CA GLY A 91 8.21 6.59 10.79
C GLY A 91 7.13 6.08 11.74
N THR A 92 7.52 5.78 12.96
CA THR A 92 6.61 5.23 13.99
C THR A 92 5.41 6.14 14.23
N GLU A 93 5.61 7.44 14.27
CA GLU A 93 4.55 8.41 14.53
C GLU A 93 3.51 8.46 13.40
N ILE A 94 3.95 8.49 12.14
CA ILE A 94 3.00 8.52 11.02
C ILE A 94 2.23 7.21 10.89
N ARG A 95 2.86 6.07 11.12
CA ARG A 95 2.19 4.77 11.14
C ARG A 95 1.10 4.71 12.21
N ARG A 96 1.40 5.19 13.41
CA ARG A 96 0.42 5.31 14.49
C ARG A 96 -0.74 6.23 14.08
N ARG A 97 -0.45 7.39 13.51
CA ARG A 97 -1.47 8.33 13.03
C ARG A 97 -2.35 7.76 11.92
N ILE A 98 -1.82 6.91 11.05
CA ILE A 98 -2.62 6.20 10.04
C ILE A 98 -3.63 5.27 10.72
N VAL A 99 -3.17 4.41 11.62
CA VAL A 99 -4.04 3.45 12.31
C VAL A 99 -5.09 4.17 13.16
N ASP A 100 -4.70 5.20 13.91
CA ASP A 100 -5.63 5.99 14.73
C ASP A 100 -6.62 6.79 13.86
N GLY A 101 -6.14 7.36 12.77
CA GLY A 101 -6.96 8.13 11.82
C GLY A 101 -8.04 7.28 11.15
N LEU A 102 -7.75 6.03 10.85
CA LEU A 102 -8.71 5.10 10.25
C LEU A 102 -9.97 4.89 11.11
N ARG A 103 -9.86 4.98 12.42
CA ARG A 103 -10.99 4.76 13.33
C ARG A 103 -12.14 5.73 13.09
N ASN A 104 -11.82 6.94 12.67
CA ASN A 104 -12.79 8.02 12.52
C ASN A 104 -12.80 8.65 11.12
N TRP A 105 -12.11 8.02 10.17
CA TRP A 105 -12.06 8.58 8.83
C TRP A 105 -13.38 8.38 8.10
N GLN A 106 -14.07 9.49 7.91
CA GLN A 106 -15.30 9.55 7.12
C GLN A 106 -15.02 10.50 5.95
N ALA A 107 -14.97 9.95 4.78
CA ALA A 107 -14.83 10.68 3.54
C ALA A 107 -16.00 10.34 2.61
N PHE A 108 -16.34 11.24 1.71
CA PHE A 108 -17.34 10.97 0.70
C PHE A 108 -16.85 9.82 -0.22
N SER A 109 -17.76 8.92 -0.58
CA SER A 109 -17.44 7.73 -1.36
C SER A 109 -18.51 7.50 -2.44
N ASN A 110 -18.07 7.03 -3.60
CA ASN A 110 -18.93 6.51 -4.66
C ASN A 110 -18.87 4.97 -4.76
N SER A 111 -18.23 4.32 -3.81
CA SER A 111 -18.04 2.87 -3.73
C SER A 111 -17.27 2.25 -4.90
N SER A 112 -16.48 3.06 -5.60
CA SER A 112 -15.61 2.60 -6.69
C SER A 112 -14.17 3.09 -6.47
N PRO A 113 -13.18 2.22 -6.30
CA PRO A 113 -11.81 2.62 -6.05
C PRO A 113 -11.08 3.19 -7.27
N ARG A 114 -11.75 3.30 -8.40
CA ARG A 114 -11.15 3.70 -9.68
C ARG A 114 -10.45 5.06 -9.57
N GLU A 115 -11.14 6.07 -9.06
CA GLU A 115 -10.62 7.43 -8.96
C GLU A 115 -9.42 7.49 -8.03
N GLY A 116 -9.47 6.78 -6.90
CA GLY A 116 -8.34 6.70 -5.96
C GLY A 116 -7.12 6.03 -6.58
N ILE A 117 -7.31 4.96 -7.32
CA ILE A 117 -6.22 4.27 -8.03
C ILE A 117 -5.62 5.18 -9.10
N LEU A 118 -6.46 5.84 -9.91
CA LEU A 118 -5.98 6.74 -10.96
C LEU A 118 -5.23 7.94 -10.38
N GLU A 119 -5.76 8.56 -9.32
CA GLU A 119 -5.08 9.66 -8.60
C GLU A 119 -3.70 9.22 -8.10
N ALA A 120 -3.62 8.04 -7.49
CA ALA A 120 -2.36 7.49 -6.99
C ALA A 120 -1.35 7.29 -8.12
N ILE A 121 -1.77 6.71 -9.24
CA ILE A 121 -0.88 6.45 -10.37
C ILE A 121 -0.47 7.76 -11.06
N GLU A 122 -1.41 8.64 -11.33
CA GLU A 122 -1.12 9.91 -12.02
C GLU A 122 -0.22 10.83 -11.22
N THR A 123 -0.37 10.84 -9.91
CA THR A 123 0.39 11.72 -9.02
C THR A 123 1.75 11.15 -8.65
N PHE A 124 1.83 9.85 -8.37
CA PHE A 124 2.99 9.23 -7.73
C PHE A 124 3.81 8.32 -8.62
N TYR A 125 3.32 7.96 -9.82
CA TYR A 125 4.11 7.10 -10.70
C TYR A 125 5.47 7.71 -10.99
N ASP A 126 6.52 6.91 -10.78
CA ASP A 126 7.90 7.26 -11.08
C ASP A 126 8.63 5.97 -11.50
N PRO A 127 9.21 5.91 -12.71
CA PRO A 127 9.89 4.71 -13.18
C PRO A 127 11.12 4.31 -12.35
N ASN A 128 11.63 5.22 -11.53
CA ASN A 128 12.77 4.98 -10.66
C ASN A 128 12.39 4.57 -9.22
N LYS A 129 11.09 4.47 -8.93
CA LYS A 129 10.57 4.10 -7.59
C LYS A 129 9.80 2.80 -7.66
N LYS A 130 10.02 1.95 -6.66
CA LYS A 130 9.24 0.73 -6.47
C LYS A 130 8.07 1.04 -5.55
N ILE A 131 6.86 1.05 -6.11
CA ILE A 131 5.64 1.48 -5.45
C ILE A 131 4.66 0.30 -5.40
N SER A 132 4.05 0.06 -4.25
CA SER A 132 2.93 -0.88 -4.11
C SER A 132 1.65 -0.15 -3.76
N LEU A 133 0.57 -0.54 -4.44
CA LEU A 133 -0.78 -0.09 -4.16
C LEU A 133 -1.56 -1.20 -3.47
N TYR A 134 -2.09 -0.93 -2.28
CA TYR A 134 -3.00 -1.81 -1.56
C TYR A 134 -4.41 -1.23 -1.61
N VAL A 135 -5.33 -1.94 -2.26
CA VAL A 135 -6.70 -1.48 -2.49
C VAL A 135 -7.67 -2.30 -1.65
N TYR A 136 -8.46 -1.63 -0.85
CA TYR A 136 -9.49 -2.22 0.02
C TYR A 136 -10.87 -1.73 -0.42
N SER A 137 -11.66 -2.63 -1.01
CA SER A 137 -13.02 -2.35 -1.47
C SER A 137 -13.87 -3.61 -1.42
N ASP A 138 -15.17 -3.45 -1.17
CA ASP A 138 -16.15 -4.53 -1.17
C ASP A 138 -16.86 -4.70 -2.53
N ASP A 139 -16.72 -3.72 -3.41
CA ASP A 139 -17.36 -3.77 -4.73
C ASP A 139 -16.51 -3.12 -5.83
N PHE A 140 -16.35 -3.86 -6.92
CA PHE A 140 -15.85 -3.36 -8.19
C PHE A 140 -16.91 -3.60 -9.27
N ALA A 141 -17.49 -2.57 -9.81
CA ALA A 141 -18.29 -2.70 -11.01
C ALA A 141 -17.42 -3.29 -12.16
N ALA A 142 -17.88 -4.33 -12.83
CA ALA A 142 -17.08 -5.09 -13.80
C ALA A 142 -16.42 -4.22 -14.89
N GLY A 143 -17.11 -3.18 -15.38
CA GLY A 143 -16.55 -2.24 -16.33
C GLY A 143 -15.42 -1.37 -15.75
N SER A 144 -15.51 -1.04 -14.47
CA SER A 144 -14.48 -0.26 -13.75
C SER A 144 -13.20 -1.07 -13.54
N ILE A 145 -13.30 -2.35 -13.23
CA ILE A 145 -12.14 -3.24 -13.07
C ILE A 145 -11.32 -3.26 -14.35
N ASN A 146 -11.94 -3.52 -15.49
CA ASN A 146 -11.26 -3.58 -16.79
C ASN A 146 -10.59 -2.25 -17.16
N ALA A 147 -11.21 -1.12 -16.85
CA ALA A 147 -10.64 0.20 -17.10
C ALA A 147 -9.42 0.46 -16.21
N VAL A 148 -9.49 0.09 -14.93
CA VAL A 148 -8.37 0.20 -13.99
C VAL A 148 -7.21 -0.70 -14.41
N VAL A 149 -7.47 -1.97 -14.74
CA VAL A 149 -6.43 -2.91 -15.18
C VAL A 149 -5.71 -2.38 -16.42
N ARG A 150 -6.44 -1.90 -17.42
CA ARG A 150 -5.82 -1.31 -18.61
C ARG A 150 -4.96 -0.08 -18.31
N GLU A 151 -5.42 0.78 -17.42
CA GLU A 151 -4.67 1.98 -17.05
C GLU A 151 -3.41 1.63 -16.24
N VAL A 152 -3.53 0.70 -15.29
CA VAL A 152 -2.39 0.18 -14.53
C VAL A 152 -1.38 -0.48 -15.46
N ASP A 153 -1.83 -1.35 -16.37
CA ASP A 153 -0.94 -2.02 -17.33
C ASP A 153 -0.25 -1.02 -18.26
N ARG A 154 -0.97 -0.02 -18.76
CA ARG A 154 -0.42 1.03 -19.60
C ARG A 154 0.69 1.82 -18.91
N ARG A 155 0.52 2.12 -17.63
CA ARG A 155 1.48 2.91 -16.84
C ARG A 155 2.55 2.06 -16.20
N ASN A 156 2.22 0.82 -15.86
CA ASN A 156 3.13 -0.14 -15.23
C ASN A 156 3.90 -0.95 -16.29
N GLN A 157 4.44 -0.27 -17.29
CA GLN A 157 5.30 -0.92 -18.28
C GLN A 157 6.58 -1.42 -17.61
N LEU A 158 7.14 -2.48 -18.16
CA LEU A 158 8.43 -3.01 -17.71
C LEU A 158 9.50 -1.94 -17.89
N GLY A 159 10.27 -1.67 -16.84
CA GLY A 159 11.45 -0.83 -16.94
C GLY A 159 12.54 -1.49 -17.79
N GLU A 160 13.63 -0.79 -18.04
CA GLU A 160 14.79 -1.30 -18.80
C GLU A 160 15.39 -2.58 -18.16
N ASP A 161 15.21 -2.76 -16.85
CA ASP A 161 15.62 -3.95 -16.09
C ASP A 161 14.58 -5.09 -16.12
N GLY A 162 13.48 -4.92 -16.84
CA GLY A 162 12.39 -5.89 -16.94
C GLY A 162 11.48 -5.96 -15.71
N ALA A 163 11.64 -5.07 -14.73
CA ALA A 163 10.81 -5.01 -13.53
C ALA A 163 9.61 -4.09 -13.68
N ARG A 164 8.48 -4.47 -13.10
CA ARG A 164 7.31 -3.59 -12.97
C ARG A 164 7.57 -2.56 -11.87
N ARG A 165 7.00 -1.37 -12.02
CA ARG A 165 7.24 -0.21 -11.12
C ARG A 165 6.07 0.09 -10.17
N VAL A 166 4.90 -0.46 -10.42
CA VAL A 166 3.69 -0.30 -9.57
C VAL A 166 3.03 -1.65 -9.33
#